data_a06016218ead1bb71b0fcfcdedb69425
#
_entry.id   a06016218ead1bb71b0fcfcdedb69425
#
_cell.length_a   1.000
_cell.length_b   1.000
_cell.length_c   1.000
_cell.angle_alpha   90.00
_cell.angle_beta   90.00
_cell.angle_gamma   90.00
#
_symmetry.space_group_name_H-M   'P 1'
#
loop_
_entity.id
_entity.type
_entity.pdbx_description
1 polymer ?
#
loop_
_entity_poly.entity_id
_entity_poly.type
_entity_poly.pdbx_seq_one_letter_code
_entity_poly.pdbx_strand_id
1 'polypeptide(L)' 'MADVNLAHLASGFGAGLVTIGAAYGIGRIAGAAMEGSARNPQSAGDVRISMIIACALIEGVALFGEVVCVILAGK' A
#
# COMPACT_ATOMS: atom_id res chain seq x y z
N MET A 1 -9.01 24.26 -22.86
CA MET A 1 -8.32 23.91 -22.82
C MET A 1 -8.19 22.71 -22.91
N ALA A 2 -8.31 22.43 -23.83
CA ALA A 2 -8.09 21.11 -24.09
C ALA A 2 -6.86 20.63 -23.44
N ASP A 3 -6.27 21.53 -22.70
CA ASP A 3 -5.01 21.18 -22.14
C ASP A 3 -5.13 20.36 -20.91
N VAL A 4 -6.30 20.35 -20.29
CA VAL A 4 -6.49 19.49 -19.12
C VAL A 4 -6.67 18.07 -19.61
N ASN A 5 -5.74 17.22 -19.24
CA ASN A 5 -5.83 15.81 -19.58
C ASN A 5 -6.39 15.07 -18.39
N LEU A 6 -7.60 14.55 -18.53
CA LEU A 6 -8.27 13.85 -17.44
C LEU A 6 -7.52 12.59 -17.05
N ALA A 7 -6.82 11.95 -17.98
CA ALA A 7 -6.03 10.77 -17.65
C ALA A 7 -4.88 11.13 -16.73
N HIS A 8 -4.23 12.28 -16.97
CA HIS A 8 -3.16 12.74 -16.11
C HIS A 8 -3.69 13.09 -14.72
N LEU A 9 -4.81 13.77 -14.65
CA LEU A 9 -5.43 14.11 -13.38
C LEU A 9 -5.81 12.85 -12.61
N ALA A 10 -6.44 11.89 -13.31
CA ALA A 10 -6.85 10.64 -12.70
C ALA A 10 -5.65 9.84 -12.21
N SER A 11 -4.54 9.82 -12.97
CA SER A 11 -3.36 9.09 -12.57
C SER A 11 -2.73 9.68 -11.32
N GLY A 12 -2.70 11.01 -11.20
CA GLY A 12 -2.15 11.66 -10.03
C GLY A 12 -2.97 11.38 -8.78
N PHE A 13 -4.29 11.55 -8.87
CA PHE A 13 -5.16 11.26 -7.75
C PHE A 13 -5.18 9.77 -7.42
N GLY A 14 -5.22 8.93 -8.47
CA GLY A 14 -5.20 7.48 -8.27
C GLY A 14 -3.94 7.01 -7.57
N ALA A 15 -2.78 7.51 -8.00
CA ALA A 15 -1.51 7.15 -7.37
C ALA A 15 -1.49 7.58 -5.90
N GLY A 16 -2.01 8.77 -5.61
CA GLY A 16 -2.09 9.24 -4.23
C GLY A 16 -2.99 8.38 -3.38
N LEU A 17 -4.15 7.99 -3.91
CA LEU A 17 -5.08 7.13 -3.17
C LEU A 17 -4.48 5.75 -2.91
N VAL A 18 -3.82 5.17 -3.89
CA VAL A 18 -3.14 3.88 -3.72
C VAL A 18 -2.09 3.99 -2.62
N THR A 19 -1.30 5.05 -2.64
CA THR A 19 -0.24 5.26 -1.66
C THR A 19 -0.81 5.40 -0.26
N ILE A 20 -1.86 6.21 -0.10
CA ILE A 20 -2.50 6.41 1.20
C ILE A 20 -3.11 5.09 1.68
N GLY A 21 -3.81 4.37 0.81
CA GLY A 21 -4.44 3.11 1.18
C GLY A 21 -3.42 2.07 1.61
N ALA A 22 -2.34 1.93 0.85
CA ALA A 22 -1.29 0.98 1.18
C ALA A 22 -0.60 1.36 2.49
N ALA A 23 -0.28 2.63 2.66
CA ALA A 23 0.37 3.11 3.89
C ALA A 23 -0.51 2.87 5.11
N TYR A 24 -1.81 3.14 4.98
CA TYR A 24 -2.75 2.90 6.06
C TYR A 24 -2.83 1.42 6.43
N GLY A 25 -2.98 0.57 5.41
CA GLY A 25 -3.09 -0.88 5.64
C GLY A 25 -1.84 -1.47 6.25
N ILE A 26 -0.68 -1.12 5.70
CA ILE A 26 0.60 -1.60 6.22
C ILE A 26 0.84 -1.07 7.62
N GLY A 27 0.51 0.20 7.86
CA GLY A 27 0.66 0.80 9.18
C GLY A 27 -0.20 0.10 10.24
N ARG A 28 -1.43 -0.26 9.88
CA ARG A 28 -2.31 -0.98 10.79
C ARG A 28 -1.76 -2.37 11.11
N ILE A 29 -1.28 -3.06 10.10
CA ILE A 29 -0.71 -4.40 10.29
C ILE A 29 0.54 -4.32 11.16
N ALA A 30 1.42 -3.38 10.85
CA ALA A 30 2.68 -3.25 11.58
C ALA A 30 2.43 -2.86 13.04
N GLY A 31 1.49 -1.94 13.28
CA GLY A 31 1.13 -1.55 14.64
C GLY A 31 0.60 -2.72 15.45
N ALA A 32 -0.31 -3.49 14.87
CA ALA A 32 -0.87 -4.66 15.54
C ALA A 32 0.20 -5.71 15.80
N ALA A 33 1.12 -5.90 14.84
CA ALA A 33 2.20 -6.87 14.99
C ALA A 33 3.15 -6.48 16.12
N MET A 34 3.46 -5.20 16.21
CA MET A 34 4.34 -4.71 17.29
C MET A 34 3.69 -4.89 18.66
N GLU A 35 2.41 -4.55 18.77
CA GLU A 35 1.69 -4.74 20.02
C GLU A 35 1.59 -6.21 20.39
N GLY A 36 1.28 -7.07 19.44
CA GLY A 36 1.19 -8.50 19.69
C GLY A 36 2.51 -9.09 20.13
N SER A 37 3.60 -8.68 19.49
CA SER A 37 4.93 -9.13 19.85
C SER A 37 5.34 -8.67 21.25
N ALA A 38 4.95 -7.45 21.62
CA ALA A 38 5.25 -6.92 22.93
C ALA A 38 4.49 -7.68 24.04
N ARG A 39 3.24 -8.06 23.75
CA ARG A 39 2.43 -8.80 24.73
C ARG A 39 2.84 -10.25 24.85
N ASN A 40 3.31 -10.84 23.76
CA ASN A 40 3.69 -12.25 23.76
C ASN A 40 4.98 -12.42 22.97
N PRO A 41 6.12 -12.17 23.61
CA PRO A 41 7.41 -12.25 22.90
C PRO A 41 7.70 -13.62 22.32
N GLN A 42 7.08 -14.69 22.85
CA GLN A 42 7.29 -16.03 22.32
C GLN A 42 6.69 -16.19 20.92
N SER A 43 5.67 -15.38 20.58
CA SER A 43 5.03 -15.40 19.29
C SER A 43 5.65 -14.41 18.29
N ALA A 44 6.64 -13.64 18.72
CA ALA A 44 7.18 -12.55 17.92
C ALA A 44 7.67 -13.01 16.53
N GLY A 45 8.28 -14.19 16.46
CA GLY A 45 8.76 -14.72 15.19
C GLY A 45 7.64 -15.03 14.21
N ASP A 46 6.58 -15.69 14.68
CA ASP A 46 5.44 -16.02 13.84
C ASP A 46 4.68 -14.77 13.43
N VAL A 47 4.54 -13.81 14.36
CA VAL A 47 3.87 -12.55 14.08
C VAL A 47 4.63 -11.77 13.00
N ARG A 48 5.96 -11.77 13.07
CA ARG A 48 6.78 -11.08 12.08
C ARG A 48 6.59 -11.68 10.69
N ILE A 49 6.58 -13.00 10.59
CA ILE A 49 6.40 -13.67 9.31
C ILE A 49 5.03 -13.33 8.72
N SER A 50 3.98 -13.42 9.54
CA SER A 50 2.63 -13.10 9.09
C SER A 50 2.53 -11.64 8.66
N MET A 51 3.17 -10.73 9.39
CA MET A 51 3.20 -9.32 9.06
C MET A 51 3.84 -9.09 7.69
N ILE A 52 4.99 -9.71 7.47
CA ILE A 52 5.73 -9.53 6.22
C ILE A 52 4.89 -10.03 5.04
N ILE A 53 4.25 -11.18 5.18
CA ILE A 53 3.42 -11.74 4.12
C ILE A 53 2.25 -10.80 3.82
N ALA A 54 1.54 -10.35 4.85
CA ALA A 54 0.38 -9.47 4.67
C ALA A 54 0.80 -8.14 4.04
N CYS A 55 1.90 -7.55 4.51
CA CYS A 55 2.40 -6.30 3.96
C CYS A 55 2.85 -6.46 2.51
N ALA A 56 3.47 -7.59 2.19
CA ALA A 56 3.90 -7.87 0.83
C ALA A 56 2.71 -7.98 -0.12
N LEU A 57 1.59 -8.57 0.33
CA LEU A 57 0.39 -8.66 -0.48
C LEU A 57 -0.20 -7.27 -0.75
N ILE A 58 -0.22 -6.40 0.26
CA ILE A 58 -0.69 -5.03 0.07
C ILE A 58 0.22 -4.28 -0.89
N GLU A 59 1.54 -4.41 -0.72
CA GLU A 59 2.48 -3.78 -1.63
C GLU A 59 2.30 -4.26 -3.06
N GLY A 60 2.04 -5.55 -3.26
CA GLY A 60 1.81 -6.10 -4.58
C GLY A 60 0.59 -5.49 -5.26
N VAL A 61 -0.53 -5.42 -4.53
CA VAL A 61 -1.75 -4.80 -5.06
C VAL A 61 -1.52 -3.31 -5.34
N ALA A 62 -0.82 -2.63 -4.42
CA ALA A 62 -0.53 -1.21 -4.59
C ALA A 62 0.36 -0.97 -5.80
N LEU A 63 1.34 -1.84 -6.03
CA LEU A 63 2.21 -1.73 -7.18
C LEU A 63 1.42 -1.83 -8.48
N PHE A 64 0.46 -2.77 -8.57
CA PHE A 64 -0.41 -2.84 -9.74
C PHE A 64 -1.21 -1.56 -9.93
N GLY A 65 -1.73 -0.98 -8.86
CA GLY A 65 -2.44 0.29 -8.95
C GLY A 65 -1.55 1.41 -9.45
N GLU A 66 -0.31 1.48 -8.96
CA GLU A 66 0.65 2.47 -9.44
C GLU A 66 0.99 2.25 -10.91
N VAL A 67 1.12 0.99 -11.35
CA VAL A 67 1.37 0.68 -12.76
C VAL A 67 0.23 1.18 -13.63
N VAL A 68 -1.01 0.97 -13.22
CA VAL A 68 -2.17 1.50 -13.95
C VAL A 68 -2.08 3.02 -14.05
N CYS A 69 -1.71 3.68 -12.97
CA CYS A 69 -1.57 5.14 -12.98
C CYS A 69 -0.44 5.60 -13.90
N VAL A 70 0.66 4.86 -13.95
CA VAL A 70 1.77 5.17 -14.86
C VAL A 70 1.30 5.04 -16.32
N ILE A 71 0.55 4.00 -16.63
CA ILE A 71 0.01 3.81 -17.98
C ILE A 71 -0.90 4.98 -18.33
N LEU A 72 -1.77 5.38 -17.42
CA LEU A 72 -2.65 6.52 -17.65
C LEU A 72 -1.87 7.81 -17.82
N ALA A 73 -0.80 7.99 -17.05
CA ALA A 73 0.02 9.19 -17.14
C ALA A 73 0.70 9.31 -18.49
N GLY A 74 0.94 8.19 -19.16
CA GLY A 74 1.54 8.16 -20.49
C GLY A 74 0.58 8.48 -21.60
N LYS A 75 -0.70 8.61 -21.32
CA LYS A 75 -1.67 8.97 -22.34
C LYS A 75 -1.64 10.47 -22.59
#